data_47a64741dca453c9f9d0aad31f56a10f
#
_entry.id   47a64741dca453c9f9d0aad31f56a10f
#
_cell.length_a   1.000
_cell.length_b   1.000
_cell.length_c   1.000
_cell.angle_alpha   90.00
_cell.angle_beta   90.00
_cell.angle_gamma   90.00
#
_symmetry.space_group_name_H-M   'P 1'
#
loop_
_entity.id
_entity.type
_entity.pdbx_description
1 polymer ?
#
loop_
_entity_poly.entity_id
_entity_poly.type
_entity_poly.pdbx_seq_one_letter_code
_entity_poly.pdbx_strand_id
1 'polypeptide(L)' 'MKAYRASGSFSYGKNSQEFSLDIVAADEDDAWHRIYSNFGSRHGVPRRFIKVDSLMEIDPSESTAPVVVAHFRDD' A
#
# COMPACT_ATOMS: atom_id res chain seq x y z
N MET A 1 11.17 3.03 10.65
CA MET A 1 10.15 2.66 9.64
C MET A 1 8.98 1.99 10.33
N LYS A 2 7.81 2.14 9.77
CA LYS A 2 6.58 1.59 10.31
C LYS A 2 5.87 0.78 9.22
N ALA A 3 5.02 -0.15 9.63
CA ALA A 3 4.19 -0.90 8.70
C ALA A 3 2.81 -0.26 8.63
N TYR A 4 2.28 -0.13 7.43
CA TYR A 4 0.96 0.44 7.18
C TYR A 4 0.14 -0.51 6.32
N ARG A 5 -1.15 -0.57 6.61
CA ARG A 5 -2.10 -1.33 5.80
C ARG A 5 -3.03 -0.36 5.10
N ALA A 6 -3.08 -0.46 3.78
CA ALA A 6 -3.94 0.37 2.95
C ALA A 6 -4.98 -0.50 2.28
N SER A 7 -6.21 0.00 2.22
CA SER A 7 -7.27 -0.65 1.48
C SER A 7 -8.06 0.41 0.71
N GLY A 8 -8.55 0.02 -0.44
CA GLY A 8 -9.30 0.92 -1.29
C GLY A 8 -9.67 0.26 -2.59
N SER A 9 -9.81 1.07 -3.62
CA SER A 9 -10.16 0.58 -4.95
C SER A 9 -9.49 1.42 -6.02
N PHE A 10 -9.39 0.85 -7.21
CA PHE A 10 -8.93 1.58 -8.38
C PHE A 10 -9.75 1.17 -9.59
N SER A 11 -9.89 2.10 -10.53
CA SER A 11 -10.56 1.85 -11.79
C SER A 11 -9.52 1.63 -12.87
N TYR A 12 -9.68 0.55 -13.64
CA TYR A 12 -8.83 0.28 -14.78
C TYR A 12 -9.70 -0.18 -15.93
N GLY A 13 -9.78 0.66 -16.97
CA GLY A 13 -10.70 0.41 -18.06
C GLY A 13 -12.14 0.53 -17.59
N LYS A 14 -12.93 -0.51 -17.86
CA LYS A 14 -14.34 -0.53 -17.48
C LYS A 14 -14.59 -1.15 -16.12
N ASN A 15 -13.55 -1.68 -15.49
CA ASN A 15 -13.70 -2.41 -14.24
C ASN A 15 -13.12 -1.63 -13.08
N SER A 16 -13.74 -1.80 -11.92
CA SER A 16 -13.23 -1.30 -10.65
C SER A 16 -12.79 -2.50 -9.83
N GLN A 17 -11.61 -2.41 -9.22
CA GLN A 17 -11.06 -3.49 -8.41
C GLN A 17 -10.71 -2.98 -7.02
N GLU A 18 -11.01 -3.80 -6.03
CA GLU A 18 -10.60 -3.52 -4.67
C GLU A 18 -9.18 -4.02 -4.44
N PHE A 19 -8.46 -3.31 -3.58
CA PHE A 19 -7.11 -3.72 -3.19
C PHE A 19 -6.93 -3.62 -1.70
N SER A 20 -6.03 -4.44 -1.20
CA SER A 20 -5.53 -4.34 0.16
C SER A 20 -4.05 -4.68 0.12
N LEU A 21 -3.21 -3.81 0.68
CA LEU A 21 -1.78 -4.05 0.67
C LEU A 21 -1.14 -3.52 1.95
N ASP A 22 -0.02 -4.13 2.30
CA ASP A 22 0.78 -3.71 3.44
C ASP A 22 2.09 -3.15 2.90
N ILE A 23 2.51 -2.01 3.44
CA ILE A 23 3.73 -1.33 3.01
C ILE A 23 4.55 -0.90 4.22
N VAL A 24 5.81 -0.61 3.97
CA VAL A 24 6.72 -0.05 4.95
C VAL A 24 6.99 1.40 4.56
N ALA A 25 6.83 2.30 5.51
CA ALA A 25 7.04 3.73 5.28
C ALA A 25 7.54 4.40 6.55
N ALA A 26 8.11 5.59 6.40
CA ALA A 26 8.61 6.36 7.53
C ALA A 26 7.48 6.96 8.36
N ASP A 27 6.44 7.42 7.67
CA ASP A 27 5.26 8.00 8.28
C ASP A 27 4.07 7.85 7.33
N GLU A 28 2.93 8.42 7.72
CA GLU A 28 1.71 8.33 6.93
C GLU A 28 1.85 9.02 5.57
N ASP A 29 2.47 10.19 5.53
CA ASP A 29 2.67 10.91 4.25
C ASP A 29 3.53 10.10 3.30
N ASP A 30 4.58 9.49 3.80
CA ASP A 30 5.44 8.62 3.01
C ASP A 30 4.66 7.39 2.53
N ALA A 31 3.78 6.86 3.37
CA ALA A 31 2.93 5.73 3.00
C ALA A 31 2.02 6.07 1.82
N TRP A 32 1.37 7.23 1.84
CA TRP A 32 0.55 7.70 0.72
C TRP A 32 1.35 7.79 -0.57
N HIS A 33 2.54 8.38 -0.49
CA HIS A 33 3.42 8.53 -1.64
C HIS A 33 3.80 7.17 -2.23
N ARG A 34 4.14 6.22 -1.38
CA ARG A 34 4.53 4.87 -1.82
C ARG A 34 3.38 4.10 -2.46
N ILE A 35 2.16 4.26 -1.95
CA ILE A 35 0.98 3.63 -2.52
C ILE A 35 0.77 4.10 -3.95
N TYR A 36 0.75 5.41 -4.17
CA TYR A 36 0.52 5.96 -5.50
C TYR A 36 1.66 5.62 -6.46
N SER A 37 2.87 5.63 -5.98
CA SER A 37 4.04 5.27 -6.78
C SER A 37 3.99 3.80 -7.21
N ASN A 38 3.57 2.92 -6.30
CA ASN A 38 3.46 1.50 -6.57
C ASN A 38 2.43 1.22 -7.68
N PHE A 39 1.24 1.82 -7.57
CA PHE A 39 0.22 1.65 -8.60
C PHE A 39 0.61 2.29 -9.93
N GLY A 40 1.24 3.45 -9.88
CA GLY A 40 1.69 4.13 -11.10
C GLY A 40 2.74 3.35 -11.85
N SER A 41 3.72 2.77 -11.17
CA SER A 41 4.81 2.07 -11.83
C SER A 41 4.49 0.62 -12.18
N ARG A 42 3.68 -0.08 -11.36
CA ARG A 42 3.38 -1.49 -11.60
C ARG A 42 2.15 -1.73 -12.46
N HIS A 43 1.12 -0.93 -12.26
CA HIS A 43 -0.18 -1.16 -12.89
C HIS A 43 -0.52 -0.10 -13.92
N GLY A 44 0.27 0.96 -14.00
CA GLY A 44 0.01 2.05 -14.93
C GLY A 44 -1.30 2.78 -14.64
N VAL A 45 -1.77 2.74 -13.39
CA VAL A 45 -3.02 3.38 -12.99
C VAL A 45 -2.75 4.82 -12.60
N PRO A 46 -3.38 5.81 -13.28
CA PRO A 46 -3.24 7.20 -12.88
C PRO A 46 -3.73 7.43 -11.45
N ARG A 47 -3.05 8.33 -10.76
CA ARG A 47 -3.36 8.63 -9.36
C ARG A 47 -4.83 8.99 -9.13
N ARG A 48 -5.44 9.71 -10.06
CA ARG A 48 -6.84 10.14 -9.97
C ARG A 48 -7.85 8.98 -9.97
N PHE A 49 -7.42 7.79 -10.42
CA PHE A 49 -8.27 6.60 -10.47
C PHE A 49 -8.08 5.70 -9.26
N ILE A 50 -7.20 6.08 -8.34
CA ILE A 50 -6.93 5.31 -7.14
C ILE A 50 -7.66 5.97 -5.98
N LYS A 51 -8.50 5.19 -5.30
CA LYS A 51 -9.22 5.66 -4.13
C LYS A 51 -8.79 4.82 -2.93
N VAL A 52 -8.17 5.46 -1.96
CA VAL A 52 -7.78 4.79 -0.73
C VAL A 52 -8.84 5.06 0.33
N ASP A 53 -9.51 4.01 0.76
CA ASP A 53 -10.58 4.11 1.75
C ASP A 53 -10.04 4.14 3.17
N SER A 54 -8.94 3.43 3.41
CA SER A 54 -8.38 3.30 4.73
C SER A 54 -6.87 3.16 4.66
N LEU A 55 -6.17 3.86 5.53
CA LEU A 55 -4.72 3.71 5.72
C LEU A 55 -4.48 3.74 7.22
N MET A 56 -3.90 2.67 7.76
CA MET A 56 -3.65 2.58 9.18
C MET A 56 -2.28 1.97 9.46
N GLU A 57 -1.69 2.39 10.56
CA GLU A 57 -0.45 1.78 11.03
C GLU A 57 -0.79 0.44 11.69
N ILE A 58 0.00 -0.58 11.38
CA ILE A 58 -0.16 -1.91 11.96
C ILE A 58 1.16 -2.36 12.60
N ASP A 59 1.06 -3.33 13.49
CA ASP A 59 2.25 -3.97 14.02
C ASP A 59 2.86 -4.83 12.90
N PRO A 60 4.18 -4.72 12.65
CA PRO A 60 4.81 -5.56 11.62
C PRO A 60 4.58 -7.05 11.79
N SER A 61 4.40 -7.52 13.02
CA SER A 61 4.13 -8.92 13.30
C SER A 61 2.74 -9.37 12.81
N GLU A 62 1.84 -8.44 12.56
CA GLU A 62 0.49 -8.75 12.07
C GLU A 62 0.46 -8.94 10.56
N SER A 63 1.53 -8.57 9.87
CA SER A 63 1.57 -8.62 8.42
C SER A 63 2.26 -9.89 7.94
N THR A 64 1.71 -10.51 6.90
CA THR A 64 2.36 -11.62 6.21
C THR A 64 2.92 -11.20 4.85
N ALA A 65 2.78 -9.92 4.50
CA ALA A 65 3.30 -9.42 3.23
C ALA A 65 4.83 -9.52 3.18
N PRO A 66 5.39 -10.09 2.10
CA PRO A 66 6.84 -10.28 2.01
C PRO A 66 7.65 -9.01 2.21
N VAL A 67 7.17 -7.88 1.72
CA VAL A 67 7.89 -6.61 1.86
C VAL A 67 8.00 -6.18 3.32
N VAL A 68 6.96 -6.40 4.12
CA VAL A 68 6.97 -6.08 5.53
C VAL A 68 7.81 -7.08 6.31
N VAL A 69 7.59 -8.36 6.07
CA VAL A 69 8.32 -9.43 6.73
C VAL A 69 9.82 -9.29 6.50
N ALA A 70 10.23 -9.03 5.27
CA ALA A 70 11.64 -8.89 4.93
C ALA A 70 12.27 -7.66 5.59
N HIS A 71 11.54 -6.55 5.65
CA HIS A 71 12.07 -5.30 6.21
C HIS A 71 12.31 -5.40 7.72
N PHE A 72 11.39 -6.04 8.44
CA PHE A 72 11.46 -6.15 9.90
C PHE A 72 12.06 -7.48 10.37
N ARG A 73 12.55 -8.26 9.44
CA ARG A 73 13.17 -9.53 9.75
C ARG A 73 14.43 -9.31 10.58
N ASP A 74 14.51 -10.04 11.66
CA ASP A 74 15.64 -9.96 12.57
C ASP A 74 16.57 -11.15 12.30
N ASP A 75 17.66 -10.87 11.65
CA ASP A 75 18.64 -11.91 11.28
C ASP A 75 19.81 -11.95 12.26
#